data_5d5b495c2508ad7cffd00a08c5c3c694
#
_entry.id   5d5b495c2508ad7cffd00a08c5c3c694
#
_cell.length_a   1.000
_cell.length_b   1.000
_cell.length_c   1.000
_cell.angle_alpha   90.00
_cell.angle_beta   90.00
_cell.angle_gamma   90.00
#
_symmetry.space_group_name_H-M   'P 1'
#
loop_
_entity.id
_entity.type
_entity.pdbx_description
1 polymer ?
#
loop_
_entity_poly.entity_id
_entity_poly.type
_entity_poly.pdbx_seq_one_letter_code
_entity_poly.pdbx_strand_id
1 'polypeptide(L)'
;MKARAAVLEQFDLPLALVEISVPPLAQGQVLVQVVAAGVCGSDVHMWRGQDPRTPLPIILGHEGVGRVVETAGPRRDILGQPVVPGDIISWERGVPCGRCYHCAVLHEPSLCAERWAYGIHRSSQTPPFLNGCYATHIILDARTDIIPLTEADDPATMVVASCSGATAAHTFDLVNLHTGDTVVVFGPGPVGVF
;
A
#
# COMPACT_ATOMS: atom_id res chain seq x y z
N MET A 1 -17.99 -8.98 -10.93
CA MET A 1 -16.63 -8.93 -11.53
C MET A 1 -15.72 -9.86 -10.75
N LYS A 2 -14.70 -10.47 -11.42
CA LYS A 2 -13.68 -11.29 -10.77
C LYS A 2 -12.32 -10.62 -10.92
N ALA A 3 -11.51 -10.67 -9.86
CA ALA A 3 -10.11 -10.30 -9.85
C ALA A 3 -9.23 -11.56 -9.81
N ARG A 4 -8.08 -11.53 -10.45
CA ARG A 4 -7.05 -12.56 -10.30
C ARG A 4 -6.04 -12.09 -9.25
N ALA A 5 -5.60 -13.01 -8.39
CA ALA A 5 -4.63 -12.73 -7.35
C ALA A 5 -3.58 -13.84 -7.24
N ALA A 6 -2.36 -13.47 -6.89
CA ALA A 6 -1.30 -14.39 -6.51
C ALA A 6 -1.27 -14.47 -4.97
N VAL A 7 -1.68 -15.60 -4.43
CA VAL A 7 -1.89 -15.83 -3.00
C VAL A 7 -0.76 -16.68 -2.44
N LEU A 8 -0.16 -16.25 -1.34
CA LEU A 8 0.72 -17.06 -0.52
C LEU A 8 -0.14 -17.92 0.41
N GLU A 9 -0.21 -19.22 0.15
CA GLU A 9 -0.98 -20.17 0.96
C GLU A 9 -0.09 -20.88 1.99
N GLN A 10 1.19 -21.06 1.66
CA GLN A 10 2.20 -21.66 2.53
C GLN A 10 3.54 -20.97 2.29
N PHE A 11 4.33 -20.82 3.37
CA PHE A 11 5.67 -20.25 3.28
C PHE A 11 6.60 -21.09 2.40
N ASP A 12 7.56 -20.43 1.75
CA ASP A 12 8.57 -21.01 0.87
C ASP A 12 8.00 -21.75 -0.36
N LEU A 13 6.70 -21.67 -0.64
CA LEU A 13 6.07 -22.27 -1.82
C LEU A 13 5.69 -21.19 -2.87
N PRO A 14 5.56 -21.59 -4.15
CA PRO A 14 5.07 -20.70 -5.19
C PRO A 14 3.69 -20.12 -4.83
N LEU A 15 3.45 -18.88 -5.24
CA LEU A 15 2.15 -18.24 -5.05
C LEU A 15 1.09 -18.92 -5.91
N ALA A 16 -0.07 -19.24 -5.34
CA ALA A 16 -1.21 -19.80 -6.04
C ALA A 16 -1.96 -18.69 -6.82
N LEU A 17 -2.21 -18.92 -8.11
CA LEU A 17 -3.05 -18.02 -8.90
C LEU A 17 -4.52 -18.38 -8.71
N VAL A 18 -5.30 -17.48 -8.12
CA VAL A 18 -6.71 -17.68 -7.81
C VAL A 18 -7.58 -16.57 -8.39
N GLU A 19 -8.85 -16.88 -8.63
CA GLU A 19 -9.87 -15.89 -8.93
C GLU A 19 -10.70 -15.58 -7.68
N ILE A 20 -10.80 -14.32 -7.35
CA ILE A 20 -11.57 -13.81 -6.21
C ILE A 20 -12.72 -12.97 -6.75
N SER A 21 -13.95 -13.25 -6.34
CA SER A 21 -15.09 -12.39 -6.65
C SER A 21 -14.93 -11.05 -5.92
N VAL A 22 -15.04 -9.96 -6.68
CA VAL A 22 -15.01 -8.61 -6.08
C VAL A 22 -16.31 -8.44 -5.28
N PRO A 23 -16.24 -8.24 -3.95
CA PRO A 23 -17.43 -8.03 -3.14
C PRO A 23 -18.04 -6.64 -3.42
N PRO A 24 -19.30 -6.42 -3.07
CA PRO A 24 -19.85 -5.07 -3.02
C PRO A 24 -18.98 -4.18 -2.11
N LEU A 25 -18.71 -2.97 -2.56
CA LEU A 25 -17.92 -2.01 -1.79
C LEU A 25 -18.73 -1.48 -0.59
N ALA A 26 -18.09 -1.44 0.56
CA ALA A 26 -18.63 -0.72 1.70
C ALA A 26 -18.46 0.80 1.53
N GLN A 27 -19.25 1.59 2.24
CA GLN A 27 -19.22 3.05 2.18
C GLN A 27 -17.80 3.60 2.35
N GLY A 28 -17.37 4.43 1.42
CA GLY A 28 -16.05 5.06 1.39
C GLY A 28 -14.92 4.18 0.84
N GLN A 29 -15.16 2.92 0.53
CA GLN A 29 -14.17 2.08 -0.14
C GLN A 29 -14.00 2.48 -1.62
N VAL A 30 -12.81 2.17 -2.14
CA VAL A 30 -12.44 2.41 -3.55
C VAL A 30 -11.91 1.13 -4.15
N LEU A 31 -12.48 0.71 -5.28
CA LEU A 31 -11.95 -0.37 -6.09
C LEU A 31 -10.94 0.21 -7.08
N VAL A 32 -9.74 -0.35 -7.07
CA VAL A 32 -8.62 0.08 -7.91
C VAL A 32 -8.13 -1.09 -8.76
N GLN A 33 -8.02 -0.88 -10.06
CA GLN A 33 -7.28 -1.79 -10.96
C GLN A 33 -5.79 -1.51 -10.78
N VAL A 34 -5.03 -2.50 -10.36
CA VAL A 34 -3.58 -2.39 -10.19
C VAL A 34 -2.92 -2.31 -11.57
N VAL A 35 -2.19 -1.23 -11.82
CA VAL A 35 -1.43 -0.98 -13.06
C VAL A 35 0.02 -1.43 -12.88
N ALA A 36 0.60 -1.15 -11.71
CA ALA A 36 1.94 -1.60 -11.35
C ALA A 36 1.99 -1.98 -9.87
N ALA A 37 2.75 -3.02 -9.55
CA ALA A 37 3.05 -3.44 -8.19
C ALA A 37 4.55 -3.70 -8.05
N GLY A 38 5.14 -3.18 -6.97
CA GLY A 38 6.54 -3.39 -6.64
C GLY A 38 6.75 -4.66 -5.84
N VAL A 39 7.97 -5.20 -5.91
CA VAL A 39 8.46 -6.29 -5.06
C VAL A 39 9.52 -5.75 -4.13
N CYS A 40 9.21 -5.70 -2.85
CA CYS A 40 10.11 -5.25 -1.79
C CYS A 40 10.83 -6.46 -1.13
N GLY A 41 11.96 -6.19 -0.49
CA GLY A 41 12.62 -7.19 0.36
C GLY A 41 11.73 -7.72 1.48
N SER A 42 10.78 -6.91 1.97
CA SER A 42 9.79 -7.33 2.96
C SER A 42 8.86 -8.44 2.44
N ASP A 43 8.50 -8.42 1.14
CA ASP A 43 7.67 -9.48 0.54
C ASP A 43 8.42 -10.82 0.54
N VAL A 44 9.74 -10.80 0.31
CA VAL A 44 10.59 -12.00 0.37
C VAL A 44 10.68 -12.54 1.80
N HIS A 45 10.81 -11.65 2.80
CA HIS A 45 10.80 -12.07 4.21
C HIS A 45 9.45 -12.68 4.62
N MET A 46 8.34 -12.09 4.19
CA MET A 46 7.00 -12.62 4.42
C MET A 46 6.79 -13.96 3.71
N TRP A 47 7.23 -14.08 2.45
CA TRP A 47 7.16 -15.33 1.70
C TRP A 47 7.92 -16.47 2.39
N ARG A 48 9.06 -16.16 3.03
CA ARG A 48 9.87 -17.12 3.83
C ARG A 48 9.35 -17.37 5.23
N GLY A 49 8.25 -16.77 5.64
CA GLY A 49 7.74 -16.90 7.02
C GLY A 49 8.60 -16.24 8.07
N GLN A 50 9.48 -15.32 7.69
CA GLN A 50 10.38 -14.61 8.62
C GLN A 50 9.72 -13.41 9.32
N ASP A 51 8.56 -12.97 8.86
CA ASP A 51 7.76 -11.97 9.55
C ASP A 51 6.59 -12.64 10.28
N PRO A 52 6.61 -12.68 11.62
CA PRO A 52 5.58 -13.37 12.42
C PRO A 52 4.19 -12.72 12.32
N ARG A 53 4.09 -11.52 11.73
CA ARG A 53 2.82 -10.81 11.53
C ARG A 53 2.09 -11.24 10.27
N THR A 54 2.71 -12.04 9.40
CA THR A 54 2.14 -12.46 8.12
C THR A 54 1.09 -13.55 8.31
N PRO A 55 -0.21 -13.25 8.11
CA PRO A 55 -1.24 -14.27 8.17
C PRO A 55 -1.28 -15.06 6.86
N LEU A 56 -1.65 -16.34 6.92
CA LEU A 56 -1.91 -17.15 5.74
C LEU A 56 -3.41 -17.50 5.64
N PRO A 57 -3.99 -17.61 4.43
CA PRO A 57 -3.41 -17.20 3.15
C PRO A 57 -3.42 -15.68 2.98
N ILE A 58 -2.48 -15.13 2.21
CA ILE A 58 -2.36 -13.67 2.00
C ILE A 58 -2.06 -13.33 0.53
N ILE A 59 -2.59 -12.22 0.05
CA ILE A 59 -2.13 -11.54 -1.15
C ILE A 59 -1.03 -10.57 -0.72
N LEU A 60 0.21 -10.82 -1.12
CA LEU A 60 1.34 -9.94 -0.83
C LEU A 60 1.31 -8.67 -1.71
N GLY A 61 2.33 -7.83 -1.56
CA GLY A 61 2.50 -6.58 -2.30
C GLY A 61 1.86 -5.40 -1.59
N HIS A 62 2.71 -4.48 -1.15
CA HIS A 62 2.34 -3.28 -0.41
C HIS A 62 2.75 -1.99 -1.14
N GLU A 63 3.32 -2.13 -2.31
CA GLU A 63 3.69 -1.06 -3.22
C GLU A 63 2.76 -1.13 -4.43
N GLY A 64 1.99 -0.10 -4.69
CA GLY A 64 1.01 -0.13 -5.77
C GLY A 64 0.70 1.22 -6.39
N VAL A 65 0.48 1.17 -7.70
CA VAL A 65 -0.13 2.25 -8.49
C VAL A 65 -1.28 1.63 -9.27
N GLY A 66 -2.39 2.33 -9.36
CA GLY A 66 -3.56 1.80 -10.04
C GLY A 66 -4.52 2.86 -10.54
N ARG A 67 -5.48 2.41 -11.32
CA ARG A 67 -6.57 3.21 -11.85
C ARG A 67 -7.85 2.96 -11.05
N VAL A 68 -8.50 4.01 -10.60
CA VAL A 68 -9.79 3.93 -9.92
C VAL A 68 -10.84 3.35 -10.85
N VAL A 69 -11.51 2.29 -10.41
CA VAL A 69 -12.61 1.64 -11.12
C VAL A 69 -13.96 2.10 -10.60
N GLU A 70 -14.09 2.14 -9.26
CA GLU A 70 -15.36 2.47 -8.58
C GLU A 70 -15.08 3.06 -7.20
N THR A 71 -15.94 3.98 -6.76
CA THR A 71 -15.95 4.54 -5.41
C THR A 71 -17.32 4.33 -4.77
N ALA A 72 -17.36 3.79 -3.55
CA ALA A 72 -18.61 3.66 -2.81
C ALA A 72 -18.89 4.93 -2.00
N GLY A 73 -19.34 5.95 -2.68
CA GLY A 73 -19.60 7.28 -2.14
C GLY A 73 -18.45 8.27 -2.35
N PRO A 74 -18.63 9.54 -1.93
CA PRO A 74 -17.63 10.58 -2.13
C PRO A 74 -16.30 10.27 -1.45
N ARG A 75 -15.22 10.37 -2.20
CA ARG A 75 -13.84 10.23 -1.71
C ARG A 75 -13.02 11.43 -2.13
N ARG A 76 -12.04 11.78 -1.31
CA ARG A 76 -11.07 12.83 -1.62
C ARG A 76 -9.66 12.28 -1.46
N ASP A 77 -8.75 12.83 -2.25
CA ASP A 77 -7.31 12.59 -2.14
C ASP A 77 -6.68 13.50 -1.06
N ILE A 78 -5.37 13.35 -0.85
CA ILE A 78 -4.60 14.14 0.15
C ILE A 78 -4.56 15.65 -0.17
N LEU A 79 -4.89 16.05 -1.40
CA LEU A 79 -4.99 17.45 -1.83
C LEU A 79 -6.42 18.00 -1.70
N GLY A 80 -7.36 17.17 -1.20
CA GLY A 80 -8.77 17.52 -1.04
C GLY A 80 -9.59 17.46 -2.33
N GLN A 81 -9.02 16.97 -3.43
CA GLN A 81 -9.74 16.84 -4.70
C GLN A 81 -10.62 15.58 -4.70
N PRO A 82 -11.76 15.59 -5.41
CA PRO A 82 -12.59 14.40 -5.53
C PRO A 82 -11.86 13.30 -6.30
N VAL A 83 -11.93 12.07 -5.79
CA VAL A 83 -11.44 10.87 -6.45
C VAL A 83 -12.58 10.26 -7.27
N VAL A 84 -12.35 10.08 -8.56
CA VAL A 84 -13.36 9.59 -9.51
C VAL A 84 -12.84 8.39 -10.32
N PRO A 85 -13.74 7.55 -10.89
CA PRO A 85 -13.34 6.49 -11.80
C PRO A 85 -12.50 7.03 -12.97
N GLY A 86 -11.38 6.36 -13.25
CA GLY A 86 -10.40 6.75 -14.27
C GLY A 86 -9.13 7.39 -13.70
N ASP A 87 -9.16 7.95 -12.50
CA ASP A 87 -7.98 8.57 -11.90
C ASP A 87 -6.85 7.55 -11.71
N ILE A 88 -5.61 7.99 -11.95
CA ILE A 88 -4.40 7.25 -11.61
C ILE A 88 -3.98 7.65 -10.20
N ILE A 89 -3.78 6.68 -9.34
CA ILE A 89 -3.48 6.91 -7.93
C ILE A 89 -2.42 5.95 -7.40
N SER A 90 -1.72 6.40 -6.37
CA SER A 90 -1.08 5.55 -5.36
C SER A 90 -1.81 5.74 -4.03
N TRP A 91 -1.40 5.05 -2.99
CA TRP A 91 -2.05 5.12 -1.67
C TRP A 91 -1.08 4.82 -0.55
N GLU A 92 -1.36 5.37 0.65
CA GLU A 92 -0.67 4.98 1.86
C GLU A 92 -0.98 3.51 2.18
N ARG A 93 0.07 2.70 2.30
CA ARG A 93 -0.08 1.27 2.57
C ARG A 93 -0.67 0.95 3.94
N GLY A 94 -0.53 1.84 4.90
CA GLY A 94 -0.95 1.64 6.28
C GLY A 94 -2.31 2.26 6.56
N VAL A 95 -3.23 1.47 7.09
CA VAL A 95 -4.58 1.91 7.44
C VAL A 95 -4.69 2.04 8.95
N PRO A 96 -4.73 3.27 9.50
CA PRO A 96 -4.86 3.52 10.94
C PRO A 96 -6.31 3.34 11.40
N CYS A 97 -6.54 3.23 12.70
CA CYS A 97 -7.92 3.17 13.24
C CYS A 97 -8.63 4.52 13.22
N GLY A 98 -7.92 5.64 13.15
CA GLY A 98 -8.44 7.00 13.12
C GLY A 98 -8.98 7.55 14.45
N ARG A 99 -9.07 6.73 15.52
CA ARG A 99 -9.78 7.07 16.76
C ARG A 99 -8.95 6.95 18.05
N CYS A 100 -7.82 6.24 18.03
CA CYS A 100 -6.98 6.09 19.20
C CYS A 100 -6.21 7.40 19.51
N TYR A 101 -5.56 7.44 20.67
CA TYR A 101 -4.79 8.61 21.11
C TYR A 101 -3.73 9.04 20.07
N HIS A 102 -3.01 8.08 19.49
CA HIS A 102 -2.00 8.38 18.48
C HIS A 102 -2.61 8.96 17.19
N CYS A 103 -3.78 8.45 16.75
CA CYS A 103 -4.43 8.95 15.54
C CYS A 103 -5.13 10.30 15.75
N ALA A 104 -5.93 10.42 16.84
CA ALA A 104 -6.87 11.53 17.00
C ALA A 104 -6.29 12.70 17.80
N VAL A 105 -5.26 12.48 18.63
CA VAL A 105 -4.68 13.51 19.49
C VAL A 105 -3.27 13.88 19.05
N LEU A 106 -2.40 12.90 18.86
CA LEU A 106 -1.02 13.15 18.45
C LEU A 106 -0.84 13.35 16.94
N HIS A 107 -1.82 12.95 16.14
CA HIS A 107 -1.74 12.93 14.66
C HIS A 107 -0.54 12.11 14.14
N GLU A 108 -0.20 11.02 14.87
CA GLU A 108 0.87 10.08 14.56
C GLU A 108 0.29 8.70 14.22
N PRO A 109 -0.36 8.52 13.04
CA PRO A 109 -1.03 7.28 12.66
C PRO A 109 -0.06 6.10 12.52
N SER A 110 1.22 6.35 12.34
CA SER A 110 2.28 5.33 12.32
C SER A 110 2.38 4.55 13.63
N LEU A 111 2.04 5.18 14.77
CA LEU A 111 2.05 4.61 16.12
C LEU A 111 0.72 3.96 16.51
N CYS A 112 -0.25 3.87 15.61
CA CYS A 112 -1.53 3.26 15.89
C CYS A 112 -1.40 1.75 16.12
N ALA A 113 -1.78 1.29 17.30
CA ALA A 113 -1.72 -0.14 17.67
C ALA A 113 -2.67 -1.03 16.86
N GLU A 114 -3.76 -0.46 16.32
CA GLU A 114 -4.72 -1.16 15.45
C GLU A 114 -4.41 -0.96 13.94
N ARG A 115 -3.24 -0.36 13.61
CA ARG A 115 -2.84 -0.15 12.22
C ARG A 115 -2.56 -1.48 11.54
N TRP A 116 -3.08 -1.61 10.34
CA TRP A 116 -2.74 -2.71 9.45
C TRP A 116 -2.22 -2.17 8.12
N ALA A 117 -1.54 -2.99 7.33
CA ALA A 117 -1.02 -2.57 6.04
C ALA A 117 -1.43 -3.58 4.96
N TYR A 118 -1.72 -3.04 3.78
CA TYR A 118 -1.98 -3.83 2.58
C TYR A 118 -0.82 -4.76 2.28
N GLY A 119 -1.14 -5.99 1.88
CA GLY A 119 -0.14 -6.99 1.52
C GLY A 119 0.74 -7.49 2.65
N ILE A 120 0.46 -7.12 3.92
CA ILE A 120 1.31 -7.48 5.08
C ILE A 120 0.51 -8.12 6.21
N HIS A 121 -0.60 -7.50 6.65
CA HIS A 121 -1.22 -7.83 7.94
C HIS A 121 -2.60 -8.47 7.84
N ARG A 122 -3.16 -8.65 6.65
CA ARG A 122 -4.51 -9.20 6.49
C ARG A 122 -4.54 -10.40 5.56
N SER A 123 -5.17 -11.46 6.04
CA SER A 123 -5.47 -12.64 5.22
C SER A 123 -6.40 -12.27 4.06
N SER A 124 -6.20 -12.94 2.92
CA SER A 124 -7.10 -12.87 1.77
C SER A 124 -8.49 -13.46 2.02
N GLN A 125 -8.68 -14.14 3.16
CA GLN A 125 -9.97 -14.63 3.63
C GLN A 125 -10.72 -13.65 4.53
N THR A 126 -10.10 -12.50 4.84
CA THR A 126 -10.72 -11.44 5.63
C THR A 126 -11.19 -10.30 4.72
N PRO A 127 -12.42 -9.78 4.85
CA PRO A 127 -12.87 -8.64 4.07
C PRO A 127 -11.88 -7.45 4.17
N PRO A 128 -11.61 -6.75 3.07
CA PRO A 128 -12.29 -6.82 1.76
C PRO A 128 -11.75 -7.89 0.81
N PHE A 129 -11.00 -8.89 1.26
CA PHE A 129 -10.40 -10.02 0.55
C PHE A 129 -9.28 -9.63 -0.43
N LEU A 130 -9.47 -8.55 -1.21
CA LEU A 130 -8.51 -7.97 -2.15
C LEU A 130 -7.71 -6.87 -1.44
N ASN A 131 -6.74 -7.26 -0.61
CA ASN A 131 -6.01 -6.38 0.30
C ASN A 131 -4.48 -6.40 0.10
N GLY A 132 -4.02 -6.76 -1.10
CA GLY A 132 -2.62 -6.74 -1.51
C GLY A 132 -2.47 -6.46 -3.00
N CYS A 133 -1.30 -5.94 -3.40
CA CYS A 133 -1.09 -5.47 -4.77
C CYS A 133 -0.76 -6.58 -5.77
N TYR A 134 -0.44 -7.82 -5.31
CA TYR A 134 -0.23 -8.95 -6.23
C TYR A 134 -1.55 -9.52 -6.73
N ALA A 135 -2.44 -8.63 -7.13
CA ALA A 135 -3.74 -8.91 -7.71
C ALA A 135 -4.04 -7.90 -8.83
N THR A 136 -4.95 -8.26 -9.72
CA THR A 136 -5.41 -7.33 -10.76
C THR A 136 -6.23 -6.16 -10.20
N HIS A 137 -6.78 -6.33 -9.00
CA HIS A 137 -7.56 -5.30 -8.31
C HIS A 137 -7.29 -5.33 -6.82
N ILE A 138 -7.37 -4.17 -6.19
CA ILE A 138 -7.31 -3.99 -4.74
C ILE A 138 -8.50 -3.14 -4.27
N ILE A 139 -8.98 -3.38 -3.06
CA ILE A 139 -10.03 -2.55 -2.44
C ILE A 139 -9.39 -1.72 -1.33
N LEU A 140 -9.38 -0.41 -1.51
CA LEU A 140 -8.88 0.53 -0.52
C LEU A 140 -9.95 0.80 0.55
N ASP A 141 -9.53 0.77 1.82
CA ASP A 141 -10.37 1.11 2.98
C ASP A 141 -10.77 2.59 2.95
N ALA A 142 -11.89 2.91 3.56
CA ALA A 142 -12.38 4.28 3.64
C ALA A 142 -11.40 5.26 4.32
N ARG A 143 -10.48 4.77 5.13
CA ARG A 143 -9.47 5.55 5.86
C ARG A 143 -8.11 5.63 5.17
N THR A 144 -7.98 5.01 4.00
CA THR A 144 -6.73 5.03 3.24
C THR A 144 -6.52 6.40 2.63
N ASP A 145 -5.37 7.01 2.85
CA ASP A 145 -4.98 8.22 2.15
C ASP A 145 -4.63 7.90 0.69
N ILE A 146 -5.23 8.65 -0.21
CA ILE A 146 -5.09 8.49 -1.66
C ILE A 146 -4.18 9.59 -2.18
N ILE A 147 -3.16 9.20 -2.91
CA ILE A 147 -2.16 10.08 -3.49
C ILE A 147 -2.47 10.19 -4.99
N PRO A 148 -2.86 11.36 -5.48
CA PRO A 148 -3.17 11.55 -6.90
C PRO A 148 -1.88 11.50 -7.72
N LEU A 149 -1.95 10.85 -8.87
CA LEU A 149 -0.91 10.84 -9.89
C LEU A 149 -1.49 11.38 -11.20
N THR A 150 -0.61 11.73 -12.12
CA THR A 150 -0.98 12.20 -13.45
C THR A 150 -0.65 11.14 -14.51
N GLU A 151 -1.19 11.29 -15.71
CA GLU A 151 -0.84 10.42 -16.86
C GLU A 151 0.64 10.59 -17.29
N ALA A 152 1.32 11.63 -16.83
CA ALA A 152 2.75 11.85 -17.09
C ALA A 152 3.65 11.09 -16.11
N ASP A 153 3.11 10.63 -14.98
CA ASP A 153 3.84 9.87 -13.98
C ASP A 153 3.99 8.42 -14.44
N ASP A 154 5.22 7.94 -14.61
CA ASP A 154 5.47 6.54 -14.94
C ASP A 154 5.12 5.63 -13.75
N PRO A 155 4.14 4.72 -13.90
CA PRO A 155 3.72 3.85 -12.81
C PRO A 155 4.85 2.98 -12.24
N ALA A 156 5.82 2.56 -13.07
CA ALA A 156 6.93 1.72 -12.63
C ALA A 156 7.89 2.49 -11.72
N THR A 157 8.07 3.78 -11.96
CA THR A 157 8.86 4.67 -11.09
C THR A 157 8.07 5.01 -9.82
N MET A 158 6.80 5.37 -9.96
CA MET A 158 5.98 5.81 -8.83
C MET A 158 5.68 4.67 -7.83
N VAL A 159 5.62 3.42 -8.28
CA VAL A 159 5.39 2.29 -7.39
C VAL A 159 6.50 2.13 -6.35
N VAL A 160 7.76 2.33 -6.73
CA VAL A 160 8.91 2.24 -5.81
C VAL A 160 8.94 3.41 -4.83
N ALA A 161 8.47 4.59 -5.26
CA ALA A 161 8.36 5.77 -4.41
C ALA A 161 7.40 5.55 -3.23
N SER A 162 6.38 4.71 -3.37
CA SER A 162 5.39 4.44 -2.31
C SER A 162 5.95 3.69 -1.08
N CYS A 163 7.13 3.09 -1.17
CA CYS A 163 7.80 2.42 -0.05
C CYS A 163 9.21 2.98 0.17
N SER A 164 10.12 2.75 -0.77
CA SER A 164 11.54 3.16 -0.64
C SER A 164 11.67 4.67 -0.62
N GLY A 165 11.01 5.38 -1.53
CA GLY A 165 11.01 6.83 -1.59
C GLY A 165 10.39 7.46 -0.34
N ALA A 166 9.23 6.95 0.11
CA ALA A 166 8.60 7.43 1.34
C ALA A 166 9.48 7.20 2.58
N THR A 167 10.22 6.07 2.62
CA THR A 167 11.17 5.77 3.69
C THR A 167 12.34 6.74 3.68
N ALA A 168 12.91 7.03 2.51
CA ALA A 168 14.00 7.98 2.36
C ALA A 168 13.54 9.40 2.75
N ALA A 169 12.39 9.86 2.22
CA ALA A 169 11.83 11.16 2.55
C ALA A 169 11.62 11.33 4.06
N HIS A 170 10.98 10.36 4.71
CA HIS A 170 10.77 10.41 6.16
C HIS A 170 12.09 10.38 6.97
N THR A 171 13.12 9.70 6.47
CA THR A 171 14.43 9.73 7.10
C THR A 171 15.00 11.14 7.11
N PHE A 172 14.86 11.88 6.01
CA PHE A 172 15.31 13.28 5.93
C PHE A 172 14.47 14.23 6.79
N ASP A 173 13.20 13.96 6.98
CA ASP A 173 12.35 14.72 7.92
C ASP A 173 12.83 14.58 9.38
N LEU A 174 13.41 13.43 9.73
CA LEU A 174 13.91 13.15 11.08
C LEU A 174 15.34 13.67 11.31
N VAL A 175 16.09 13.95 10.26
CA VAL A 175 17.48 14.42 10.33
C VAL A 175 17.54 15.93 10.09
N ASN A 176 18.06 16.66 11.05
CA ASN A 176 18.21 18.12 10.93
C ASN A 176 19.47 18.44 10.10
N LEU A 177 19.33 18.45 8.79
CA LEU A 177 20.41 18.78 7.85
C LEU A 177 20.53 20.29 7.64
N HIS A 178 21.79 20.76 7.54
CA HIS A 178 22.11 22.15 7.27
C HIS A 178 22.86 22.30 5.95
N THR A 179 22.81 23.50 5.39
CA THR A 179 23.59 23.82 4.19
C THR A 179 25.08 23.58 4.43
N GLY A 180 25.70 22.75 3.60
CA GLY A 180 27.12 22.41 3.69
C GLY A 180 27.40 21.09 4.42
N ASP A 181 26.39 20.44 5.00
CA ASP A 181 26.57 19.10 5.56
C ASP A 181 26.93 18.08 4.49
N THR A 182 27.72 17.09 4.86
CA THR A 182 28.04 15.94 4.02
C THR A 182 27.24 14.74 4.47
N VAL A 183 26.44 14.18 3.57
CA VAL A 183 25.66 12.96 3.80
C VAL A 183 26.37 11.79 3.16
N VAL A 184 26.54 10.69 3.90
CA VAL A 184 27.11 9.45 3.39
C VAL A 184 26.02 8.37 3.41
N VAL A 185 25.73 7.79 2.25
CA VAL A 185 24.75 6.73 2.09
C VAL A 185 25.47 5.40 1.91
N PHE A 186 25.15 4.42 2.77
CA PHE A 186 25.68 3.07 2.68
C PHE A 186 24.70 2.14 1.98
N GLY A 187 25.07 1.70 0.79
CA GLY A 187 24.34 0.73 -0.04
C GLY A 187 23.45 1.40 -1.11
N PRO A 188 23.65 1.01 -2.39
CA PRO A 188 22.88 1.55 -3.52
C PRO A 188 21.63 0.70 -3.80
N GLY A 189 20.96 0.22 -2.75
CA GLY A 189 19.65 -0.42 -2.88
C GLY A 189 18.53 0.62 -3.10
N PRO A 190 17.26 0.19 -3.31
CA PRO A 190 16.16 1.10 -3.60
C PRO A 190 16.04 2.29 -2.62
N VAL A 191 16.22 2.07 -1.32
CA VAL A 191 16.21 3.14 -0.32
C VAL A 191 17.41 4.08 -0.43
N GLY A 192 18.59 3.55 -0.80
CA GLY A 192 19.81 4.36 -0.90
C GLY A 192 19.94 5.14 -2.20
N VAL A 193 19.10 4.86 -3.20
CA VAL A 193 19.06 5.59 -4.48
C VAL A 193 18.13 6.78 -4.42
N PHE A 194 17.07 6.74 -3.58
CA PHE A 194 16.20 7.88 -3.28
C PHE A 194 16.89 8.88 -2.33
#